data_304cfc0e6ef213d519972c9b05a9d12a
#
_entry.id   304cfc0e6ef213d519972c9b05a9d12a
#
_cell.length_a   1.000
_cell.length_b   1.000
_cell.length_c   1.000
_cell.angle_alpha   90.00
_cell.angle_beta   90.00
_cell.angle_gamma   90.00
#
_symmetry.space_group_name_H-M   'P 1'
#
loop_
_entity.id
_entity.type
_entity.pdbx_description
1 polymer ?
#
loop_
_entity_poly.entity_id
_entity_poly.type
_entity_poly.pdbx_seq_one_letter_code
_entity_poly.pdbx_strand_id
1 'polypeptide(L)'
;MTETALDIVSFLFLGFFLGMRHATDADHVVAIATIVSREHSMAGSALIGAAWGIGHTMTVMAVGAAIIVFGVVIPPKLGLSMEFAVGIMLVLLGILTLTGMGRAVGAAHAHANSPGGHAHDLHDHAHAHGDYMHMHPHGHDPDAHGHAEDQTPLARLDHSAFGRMAFYQWLRPFVVGLVHGLAGSAAAALMVLSIIREPVAALGYLLLFGLGTIAGMMLITLILSAPFVFTAVNLPKFNWRLRVASGLVSFVFGLVLVYGIGFADGGLFTGAPTWEPH
;
A
#
# COMPACT_ATOMS: atom_id res chain seq x y z
N MET A 1 3.39 -42.66 14.02
CA MET A 1 2.61 -41.49 14.51
C MET A 1 3.47 -40.24 14.73
N THR A 2 4.74 -40.37 15.10
CA THR A 2 5.65 -39.21 15.33
C THR A 2 6.16 -38.56 14.04
N GLU A 3 6.47 -39.33 13.00
CA GLU A 3 6.94 -38.78 11.70
C GLU A 3 5.86 -37.94 11.00
N THR A 4 4.63 -38.44 10.93
CA THR A 4 3.50 -37.74 10.34
C THR A 4 3.15 -36.41 11.07
N ALA A 5 3.32 -36.35 12.40
CA ALA A 5 3.08 -35.14 13.17
C ALA A 5 4.19 -34.08 12.93
N LEU A 6 5.45 -34.52 12.82
CA LEU A 6 6.59 -33.65 12.50
C LEU A 6 6.47 -33.09 11.08
N ASP A 7 6.02 -33.90 10.13
CA ASP A 7 5.80 -33.44 8.74
C ASP A 7 4.70 -32.37 8.66
N ILE A 8 3.59 -32.56 9.38
CA ILE A 8 2.49 -31.60 9.44
C ILE A 8 2.97 -30.28 10.06
N VAL A 9 3.67 -30.34 11.20
CA VAL A 9 4.19 -29.15 11.88
C VAL A 9 5.18 -28.40 11.00
N SER A 10 6.12 -29.10 10.36
CA SER A 10 7.09 -28.50 9.43
C SER A 10 6.39 -27.81 8.25
N PHE A 11 5.35 -28.43 7.74
CA PHE A 11 4.55 -27.93 6.63
C PHE A 11 3.75 -26.68 7.02
N LEU A 12 3.22 -26.64 8.21
CA LEU A 12 2.51 -25.47 8.75
C LEU A 12 3.46 -24.28 8.96
N PHE A 13 4.67 -24.52 9.48
CA PHE A 13 5.71 -23.50 9.58
C PHE A 13 6.14 -22.96 8.20
N LEU A 14 6.24 -23.82 7.21
CA LEU A 14 6.56 -23.42 5.84
C LEU A 14 5.51 -22.44 5.31
N GLY A 15 4.21 -22.69 5.54
CA GLY A 15 3.13 -21.78 5.16
C GLY A 15 3.30 -20.38 5.76
N PHE A 16 3.59 -20.31 7.06
CA PHE A 16 3.82 -19.03 7.74
C PHE A 16 5.01 -18.24 7.15
N PHE A 17 6.16 -18.90 6.96
CA PHE A 17 7.34 -18.25 6.39
C PHE A 17 7.16 -17.86 4.92
N LEU A 18 6.45 -18.64 4.14
CA LEU A 18 6.10 -18.28 2.76
C LEU A 18 5.16 -17.07 2.72
N GLY A 19 4.21 -16.97 3.65
CA GLY A 19 3.39 -15.78 3.81
C GLY A 19 4.21 -14.54 4.18
N MET A 20 5.16 -14.66 5.09
CA MET A 20 6.10 -13.58 5.40
C MET A 20 6.94 -13.17 4.19
N ARG A 21 7.43 -14.12 3.41
CA ARG A 21 8.17 -13.86 2.19
C ARG A 21 7.29 -13.16 1.15
N HIS A 22 6.05 -13.62 0.96
CA HIS A 22 5.09 -13.00 0.04
C HIS A 22 4.88 -11.51 0.35
N ALA A 23 4.89 -11.11 1.62
CA ALA A 23 4.84 -9.70 1.99
C ALA A 23 6.03 -8.86 1.46
N THR A 24 7.12 -9.50 1.03
CA THR A 24 8.30 -8.83 0.44
C THR A 24 8.26 -8.72 -1.08
N ASP A 25 7.18 -9.13 -1.73
CA ASP A 25 7.06 -9.01 -3.19
C ASP A 25 7.09 -7.54 -3.62
N ALA A 26 7.63 -7.28 -4.82
CA ALA A 26 7.99 -5.93 -5.24
C ALA A 26 6.81 -4.96 -5.26
N ASP A 27 5.63 -5.42 -5.68
CA ASP A 27 4.39 -4.65 -5.71
C ASP A 27 3.92 -4.25 -4.30
N HIS A 28 4.06 -5.14 -3.31
CA HIS A 28 3.78 -4.87 -1.90
C HIS A 28 4.74 -3.82 -1.33
N VAL A 29 6.05 -4.02 -1.54
CA VAL A 29 7.09 -3.11 -1.06
C VAL A 29 6.91 -1.70 -1.64
N VAL A 30 6.63 -1.58 -2.93
CA VAL A 30 6.42 -0.30 -3.61
C VAL A 30 5.16 0.39 -3.09
N ALA A 31 4.05 -0.34 -2.96
CA ALA A 31 2.80 0.20 -2.45
C ALA A 31 2.95 0.67 -0.98
N ILE A 32 3.53 -0.18 -0.11
CA ILE A 32 3.78 0.15 1.31
C ILE A 32 4.67 1.39 1.43
N ALA A 33 5.82 1.43 0.73
CA ALA A 33 6.72 2.57 0.76
C ALA A 33 6.01 3.88 0.40
N THR A 34 5.09 3.82 -0.57
CA THR A 34 4.32 4.98 -1.01
C THR A 34 3.30 5.42 0.05
N ILE A 35 2.60 4.48 0.69
CA ILE A 35 1.61 4.78 1.73
C ILE A 35 2.29 5.33 2.99
N VAL A 36 3.34 4.64 3.49
CA VAL A 36 4.02 5.05 4.74
C VAL A 36 4.90 6.28 4.55
N SER A 37 5.17 6.70 3.33
CA SER A 37 5.92 7.95 3.07
C SER A 37 5.27 9.18 3.70
N ARG A 38 4.00 9.10 4.07
CA ARG A 38 3.21 10.17 4.70
C ARG A 38 2.98 9.97 6.18
N GLU A 39 3.32 8.79 6.71
CA GLU A 39 3.12 8.47 8.12
C GLU A 39 4.26 9.08 8.97
N HIS A 40 3.91 9.54 10.16
CA HIS A 40 4.82 10.25 11.05
C HIS A 40 5.11 9.47 12.34
N SER A 41 4.46 8.32 12.52
CA SER A 41 4.61 7.50 13.71
C SER A 41 4.84 6.02 13.38
N MET A 42 5.70 5.37 14.14
CA MET A 42 5.93 3.93 14.00
C MET A 42 4.67 3.12 14.35
N ALA A 43 3.88 3.60 15.32
CA ALA A 43 2.63 2.94 15.73
C ALA A 43 1.58 3.03 14.62
N GLY A 44 1.43 4.20 13.99
CA GLY A 44 0.55 4.38 12.81
C GLY A 44 0.98 3.49 11.66
N SER A 45 2.28 3.40 11.38
CA SER A 45 2.83 2.51 10.35
C SER A 45 2.51 1.04 10.62
N ALA A 46 2.65 0.57 11.86
CA ALA A 46 2.30 -0.80 12.24
C ALA A 46 0.81 -1.08 12.01
N LEU A 47 -0.05 -0.13 12.35
CA LEU A 47 -1.49 -0.24 12.16
C LEU A 47 -1.88 -0.29 10.67
N ILE A 48 -1.22 0.50 9.82
CA ILE A 48 -1.36 0.46 8.36
C ILE A 48 -0.99 -0.92 7.83
N GLY A 49 0.17 -1.46 8.23
CA GLY A 49 0.60 -2.80 7.84
C GLY A 49 -0.34 -3.90 8.30
N ALA A 50 -0.87 -3.82 9.52
CA ALA A 50 -1.85 -4.76 10.04
C ALA A 50 -3.17 -4.69 9.27
N ALA A 51 -3.74 -3.50 9.08
CA ALA A 51 -5.00 -3.31 8.37
C ALA A 51 -4.91 -3.81 6.92
N TRP A 52 -3.83 -3.48 6.23
CA TRP A 52 -3.57 -3.98 4.88
C TRP A 52 -3.41 -5.49 4.87
N GLY A 53 -2.55 -6.05 5.72
CA GLY A 53 -2.34 -7.50 5.82
C GLY A 53 -3.62 -8.28 6.09
N ILE A 54 -4.51 -7.76 6.94
CA ILE A 54 -5.83 -8.34 7.20
C ILE A 54 -6.70 -8.30 5.94
N GLY A 55 -6.80 -7.15 5.27
CA GLY A 55 -7.57 -7.02 4.02
C GLY A 55 -7.07 -7.99 2.94
N HIS A 56 -5.75 -8.03 2.73
CA HIS A 56 -5.09 -8.95 1.80
C HIS A 56 -5.39 -10.41 2.14
N THR A 57 -5.18 -10.82 3.38
CA THR A 57 -5.41 -12.20 3.85
C THR A 57 -6.88 -12.59 3.72
N MET A 58 -7.83 -11.70 4.00
CA MET A 58 -9.26 -11.98 3.80
C MET A 58 -9.58 -12.33 2.34
N THR A 59 -9.01 -11.60 1.39
CA THR A 59 -9.23 -11.88 -0.02
C THR A 59 -8.56 -13.19 -0.45
N VAL A 60 -7.30 -13.41 -0.03
CA VAL A 60 -6.57 -14.66 -0.30
C VAL A 60 -7.34 -15.86 0.27
N MET A 61 -7.84 -15.75 1.50
CA MET A 61 -8.66 -16.81 2.12
C MET A 61 -9.96 -17.03 1.38
N ALA A 62 -10.68 -15.99 1.00
CA ALA A 62 -11.96 -16.13 0.31
C ALA A 62 -11.80 -16.79 -1.07
N VAL A 63 -10.86 -16.31 -1.88
CA VAL A 63 -10.60 -16.85 -3.22
C VAL A 63 -9.96 -18.24 -3.12
N GLY A 64 -8.97 -18.41 -2.27
CA GLY A 64 -8.31 -19.69 -2.06
C GLY A 64 -9.26 -20.77 -1.53
N ALA A 65 -10.13 -20.43 -0.58
CA ALA A 65 -11.16 -21.36 -0.11
C ALA A 65 -12.16 -21.72 -1.23
N ALA A 66 -12.55 -20.75 -2.06
CA ALA A 66 -13.41 -21.03 -3.21
C ALA A 66 -12.76 -22.01 -4.19
N ILE A 67 -11.47 -21.88 -4.47
CA ILE A 67 -10.71 -22.80 -5.31
C ILE A 67 -10.62 -24.17 -4.66
N ILE A 68 -10.23 -24.23 -3.37
CA ILE A 68 -9.99 -25.49 -2.65
C ILE A 68 -11.27 -26.29 -2.43
N VAL A 69 -12.35 -25.63 -1.99
CA VAL A 69 -13.59 -26.31 -1.59
C VAL A 69 -14.51 -26.59 -2.77
N PHE A 70 -14.61 -25.63 -3.69
CA PHE A 70 -15.58 -25.72 -4.81
C PHE A 70 -14.93 -26.04 -6.14
N GLY A 71 -13.60 -26.16 -6.23
CA GLY A 71 -12.89 -26.43 -7.47
C GLY A 71 -13.05 -25.30 -8.50
N VAL A 72 -13.21 -24.05 -8.05
CA VAL A 72 -13.38 -22.89 -8.94
C VAL A 72 -12.11 -22.69 -9.76
N VAL A 73 -12.27 -22.66 -11.09
CA VAL A 73 -11.18 -22.33 -12.01
C VAL A 73 -11.29 -20.86 -12.39
N ILE A 74 -10.23 -20.10 -12.17
CA ILE A 74 -10.20 -18.68 -12.53
C ILE A 74 -9.90 -18.56 -14.03
N PRO A 75 -10.79 -17.96 -14.84
CA PRO A 75 -10.50 -17.72 -16.25
C PRO A 75 -9.32 -16.77 -16.43
N PRO A 76 -8.46 -16.95 -17.47
CA PRO A 76 -7.29 -16.10 -17.69
C PRO A 76 -7.59 -14.60 -17.72
N LYS A 77 -8.68 -14.19 -18.34
CA LYS A 77 -9.12 -12.78 -18.37
C LYS A 77 -9.42 -12.23 -17.00
N LEU A 78 -9.99 -13.03 -16.10
CA LEU A 78 -10.29 -12.59 -14.73
C LEU A 78 -9.00 -12.45 -13.94
N GLY A 79 -8.08 -13.42 -14.00
CA GLY A 79 -6.77 -13.33 -13.34
C GLY A 79 -5.99 -12.09 -13.78
N LEU A 80 -5.84 -11.91 -15.09
CA LEU A 80 -5.18 -10.72 -15.66
C LEU A 80 -5.86 -9.40 -15.27
N SER A 81 -7.19 -9.36 -15.18
CA SER A 81 -7.90 -8.14 -14.77
C SER A 81 -7.67 -7.81 -13.29
N MET A 82 -7.50 -8.81 -12.44
CA MET A 82 -7.17 -8.61 -11.01
C MET A 82 -5.74 -8.05 -10.86
N GLU A 83 -4.77 -8.60 -11.56
CA GLU A 83 -3.40 -8.09 -11.57
C GLU A 83 -3.30 -6.69 -12.21
N PHE A 84 -4.04 -6.45 -13.29
CA PHE A 84 -4.13 -5.13 -13.93
C PHE A 84 -4.68 -4.07 -12.97
N ALA A 85 -5.66 -4.43 -12.14
CA ALA A 85 -6.20 -3.52 -11.12
C ALA A 85 -5.15 -3.11 -10.08
N VAL A 86 -4.24 -4.02 -9.72
CA VAL A 86 -3.10 -3.69 -8.84
C VAL A 86 -2.15 -2.69 -9.52
N GLY A 87 -1.84 -2.89 -10.80
CA GLY A 87 -1.04 -1.93 -11.57
C GLY A 87 -1.67 -0.54 -11.59
N ILE A 88 -2.98 -0.45 -11.86
CA ILE A 88 -3.73 0.83 -11.79
C ILE A 88 -3.67 1.44 -10.39
N MET A 89 -3.85 0.64 -9.34
CA MET A 89 -3.78 1.11 -7.96
C MET A 89 -2.42 1.74 -7.65
N LEU A 90 -1.31 1.13 -8.09
CA LEU A 90 0.04 1.67 -7.91
C LEU A 90 0.25 2.99 -8.66
N VAL A 91 -0.27 3.09 -9.90
CA VAL A 91 -0.27 4.35 -10.67
C VAL A 91 -1.02 5.43 -9.90
N LEU A 92 -2.20 5.15 -9.40
CA LEU A 92 -3.01 6.11 -8.63
C LEU A 92 -2.32 6.53 -7.33
N LEU A 93 -1.73 5.59 -6.58
CA LEU A 93 -0.96 5.90 -5.37
C LEU A 93 0.23 6.81 -5.69
N GLY A 94 0.95 6.54 -6.78
CA GLY A 94 2.03 7.37 -7.27
C GLY A 94 1.57 8.78 -7.60
N ILE A 95 0.52 8.93 -8.40
CA ILE A 95 -0.07 10.22 -8.77
C ILE A 95 -0.52 11.01 -7.54
N LEU A 96 -1.26 10.37 -6.63
CA LEU A 96 -1.75 11.02 -5.41
C LEU A 96 -0.60 11.52 -4.55
N THR A 97 0.49 10.75 -4.47
CA THR A 97 1.69 11.16 -3.73
C THR A 97 2.38 12.35 -4.38
N LEU A 98 2.58 12.32 -5.70
CA LEU A 98 3.26 13.39 -6.44
C LEU A 98 2.43 14.67 -6.52
N THR A 99 1.12 14.60 -6.79
CA THR A 99 0.24 15.77 -6.90
C THR A 99 0.01 16.47 -5.56
N GLY A 100 -0.05 15.69 -4.47
CA GLY A 100 -0.12 16.26 -3.12
C GLY A 100 1.08 17.17 -2.81
N MET A 101 2.27 16.81 -3.28
CA MET A 101 3.50 17.61 -3.09
C MET A 101 3.62 18.80 -4.04
N GLY A 102 3.16 18.68 -5.28
CA GLY A 102 3.25 19.77 -6.27
C GLY A 102 2.47 21.02 -5.84
N ARG A 103 1.34 20.85 -5.19
CA ARG A 103 0.52 21.96 -4.67
C ARG A 103 1.17 22.71 -3.50
N ALA A 104 1.91 22.00 -2.65
CA ALA A 104 2.67 22.61 -1.56
C ALA A 104 3.76 23.55 -2.07
N VAL A 105 4.49 23.12 -3.10
CA VAL A 105 5.53 23.94 -3.73
C VAL A 105 4.91 25.17 -4.41
N GLY A 106 3.78 24.99 -5.11
CA GLY A 106 3.06 26.12 -5.74
C GLY A 106 2.55 27.14 -4.75
N ALA A 107 2.03 26.71 -3.60
CA ALA A 107 1.58 27.62 -2.53
C ALA A 107 2.76 28.41 -1.92
N ALA A 108 3.89 27.75 -1.66
CA ALA A 108 5.08 28.42 -1.15
C ALA A 108 5.62 29.50 -2.10
N HIS A 109 5.59 29.28 -3.41
CA HIS A 109 6.00 30.29 -4.42
C HIS A 109 5.01 31.46 -4.52
N ALA A 110 3.71 31.20 -4.35
CA ALA A 110 2.69 32.24 -4.39
C ALA A 110 2.85 33.27 -3.24
N HIS A 111 3.23 32.78 -2.05
CA HIS A 111 3.47 33.67 -0.89
C HIS A 111 4.78 34.44 -0.97
N ALA A 112 5.83 33.89 -1.55
CA ALA A 112 7.10 34.56 -1.73
C ALA A 112 7.01 35.78 -2.66
N ASN A 113 5.98 35.84 -3.52
CA ASN A 113 5.77 36.92 -4.52
C ASN A 113 4.66 37.90 -4.15
N SER A 114 4.09 37.87 -2.94
CA SER A 114 3.05 38.81 -2.51
C SER A 114 3.71 40.14 -2.08
N PRO A 115 3.42 41.28 -2.76
CA PRO A 115 3.94 42.57 -2.35
C PRO A 115 3.16 43.07 -1.12
N GLY A 116 3.79 43.10 0.03
CA GLY A 116 3.21 43.71 1.23
C GLY A 116 3.40 42.98 2.55
N GLY A 117 4.12 41.88 2.57
CA GLY A 117 4.43 41.14 3.80
C GLY A 117 5.48 41.85 4.63
N HIS A 118 5.15 42.29 5.85
CA HIS A 118 6.11 42.79 6.82
C HIS A 118 7.12 41.69 7.16
N ALA A 119 8.42 42.00 6.96
CA ALA A 119 9.55 41.04 7.07
C ALA A 119 9.93 40.67 8.52
N HIS A 120 9.03 40.85 9.48
CA HIS A 120 9.29 40.53 10.89
C HIS A 120 8.65 39.19 11.27
N ASP A 121 9.48 38.25 11.69
CA ASP A 121 9.13 36.93 12.24
C ASP A 121 8.68 35.83 11.27
N LEU A 122 9.09 35.90 10.02
CA LEU A 122 8.95 34.73 9.13
C LEU A 122 10.03 33.70 9.44
N HIS A 123 9.63 32.53 9.89
CA HIS A 123 10.52 31.38 10.07
C HIS A 123 9.96 30.16 9.34
N ASP A 124 10.86 29.27 9.03
CA ASP A 124 10.61 28.11 8.20
C ASP A 124 10.71 26.85 9.06
N HIS A 125 9.58 26.23 9.38
CA HIS A 125 9.56 24.92 10.02
C HIS A 125 8.50 24.01 9.41
N ALA A 126 8.72 22.71 9.48
CA ALA A 126 7.77 21.73 9.01
C ALA A 126 6.55 21.68 9.94
N HIS A 127 5.35 21.84 9.40
CA HIS A 127 4.10 21.65 10.12
C HIS A 127 3.15 20.77 9.32
N ALA A 128 2.27 20.07 10.03
CA ALA A 128 1.34 19.11 9.44
C ALA A 128 -0.09 19.64 9.50
N HIS A 129 -0.80 19.53 8.38
CA HIS A 129 -2.24 19.69 8.32
C HIS A 129 -2.85 18.35 7.92
N GLY A 130 -3.33 17.59 8.91
CA GLY A 130 -3.82 16.23 8.71
C GLY A 130 -2.71 15.30 8.18
N ASP A 131 -2.97 14.65 7.05
CA ASP A 131 -2.04 13.72 6.37
C ASP A 131 -0.90 14.44 5.60
N TYR A 132 -0.84 15.77 5.70
CA TYR A 132 -0.02 16.61 4.84
C TYR A 132 1.02 17.41 5.62
N MET A 133 2.30 17.02 5.51
CA MET A 133 3.42 17.78 6.06
C MET A 133 4.06 18.62 4.95
N HIS A 134 4.21 19.92 5.17
CA HIS A 134 4.90 20.81 4.28
C HIS A 134 5.71 21.86 5.06
N MET A 135 6.60 22.54 4.37
CA MET A 135 7.46 23.57 4.91
C MET A 135 7.32 24.82 4.06
N HIS A 136 6.95 25.93 4.68
CA HIS A 136 6.92 27.25 4.04
C HIS A 136 7.18 28.33 5.10
N PRO A 137 7.73 29.47 4.70
CA PRO A 137 7.84 30.63 5.58
C PRO A 137 6.45 31.08 6.02
N HIS A 138 6.21 31.22 7.32
CA HIS A 138 4.95 31.75 7.86
C HIS A 138 5.19 32.59 9.12
N GLY A 139 4.30 33.54 9.36
CA GLY A 139 4.25 34.30 10.61
C GLY A 139 3.25 33.68 11.58
N HIS A 140 3.38 33.98 12.87
CA HIS A 140 2.47 33.53 13.92
C HIS A 140 1.14 34.29 14.02
N ASP A 141 0.76 35.02 12.98
CA ASP A 141 -0.52 35.73 12.98
C ASP A 141 -1.66 34.74 12.74
N PRO A 142 -2.59 34.55 13.70
CA PRO A 142 -3.65 33.54 13.58
C PRO A 142 -4.55 33.72 12.36
N ASP A 143 -4.66 34.95 11.85
CA ASP A 143 -5.52 35.30 10.71
C ASP A 143 -4.82 35.20 9.36
N ALA A 144 -3.50 34.95 9.32
CA ALA A 144 -2.70 34.90 8.09
C ALA A 144 -2.57 33.52 7.46
N HIS A 145 -3.21 32.49 8.02
CA HIS A 145 -3.17 31.13 7.50
C HIS A 145 -4.16 30.95 6.34
N GLY A 146 -3.90 31.63 5.23
CA GLY A 146 -4.73 31.61 4.02
C GLY A 146 -4.73 30.32 3.21
N HIS A 147 -4.51 29.17 3.84
CA HIS A 147 -4.65 27.86 3.21
C HIS A 147 -5.96 27.24 3.68
N ALA A 148 -6.91 27.11 2.77
CA ALA A 148 -8.01 26.18 3.02
C ALA A 148 -7.39 24.79 3.21
N GLU A 149 -7.56 24.20 4.38
CA GLU A 149 -7.12 22.85 4.75
C GLU A 149 -7.60 21.77 3.76
N ASP A 150 -8.53 22.13 2.89
CA ASP A 150 -9.27 21.28 1.96
C ASP A 150 -8.79 21.29 0.51
N GLN A 151 -7.55 21.65 0.21
CA GLN A 151 -7.13 21.86 -1.19
C GLN A 151 -6.87 20.58 -1.99
N THR A 152 -6.74 19.41 -1.36
CA THR A 152 -6.65 18.13 -2.07
C THR A 152 -7.92 17.30 -1.91
N PRO A 153 -8.33 16.50 -2.90
CA PRO A 153 -9.50 15.62 -2.77
C PRO A 153 -9.39 14.65 -1.57
N LEU A 154 -8.18 14.22 -1.23
CA LEU A 154 -7.92 13.38 -0.06
C LEU A 154 -8.00 14.19 1.24
N ALA A 155 -7.43 15.39 1.29
CA ALA A 155 -7.54 16.26 2.46
C ALA A 155 -9.00 16.63 2.74
N ARG A 156 -9.83 16.87 1.72
CA ARG A 156 -11.27 17.09 1.88
C ARG A 156 -11.99 15.90 2.49
N LEU A 157 -11.62 14.68 2.10
CA LEU A 157 -12.15 13.45 2.68
C LEU A 157 -11.68 13.27 4.13
N ASP A 158 -10.40 13.50 4.41
CA ASP A 158 -9.80 13.36 5.73
C ASP A 158 -10.35 14.41 6.73
N HIS A 159 -10.62 15.64 6.28
CA HIS A 159 -11.24 16.71 7.08
C HIS A 159 -12.77 16.60 7.18
N SER A 160 -13.40 15.76 6.38
CA SER A 160 -14.83 15.47 6.52
C SER A 160 -15.12 14.82 7.87
N ALA A 161 -16.39 14.89 8.33
CA ALA A 161 -16.81 14.17 9.53
C ALA A 161 -16.50 12.65 9.45
N PHE A 162 -16.44 12.11 8.23
CA PHE A 162 -16.10 10.72 7.93
C PHE A 162 -14.58 10.45 8.08
N GLY A 163 -13.72 11.35 7.61
CA GLY A 163 -12.25 11.20 7.65
C GLY A 163 -11.67 11.32 9.07
N ARG A 164 -12.35 12.07 9.96
CA ARG A 164 -11.98 12.19 11.37
C ARG A 164 -12.35 10.97 12.21
N MET A 165 -13.11 10.01 11.67
CA MET A 165 -13.38 8.76 12.36
C MET A 165 -12.15 7.88 12.31
N ALA A 166 -11.65 7.41 13.45
CA ALA A 166 -10.54 6.45 13.54
C ALA A 166 -10.75 5.21 12.64
N PHE A 167 -12.00 4.86 12.38
CA PHE A 167 -12.42 3.81 11.47
C PHE A 167 -12.02 4.07 10.01
N TYR A 168 -12.08 5.31 9.51
CA TYR A 168 -11.72 5.65 8.13
C TYR A 168 -10.21 5.51 7.89
N GLN A 169 -9.38 5.91 8.85
CA GLN A 169 -7.93 5.77 8.76
C GLN A 169 -7.50 4.30 8.68
N TRP A 170 -8.24 3.41 9.34
CA TRP A 170 -8.02 1.98 9.27
C TRP A 170 -8.62 1.35 7.99
N LEU A 171 -9.77 1.84 7.54
CA LEU A 171 -10.48 1.31 6.37
C LEU A 171 -9.69 1.48 5.07
N ARG A 172 -8.98 2.59 4.91
CA ARG A 172 -8.21 2.91 3.69
C ARG A 172 -7.13 1.86 3.38
N PRO A 173 -6.16 1.56 4.27
CA PRO A 173 -5.18 0.51 4.02
C PRO A 173 -5.82 -0.88 3.94
N PHE A 174 -6.91 -1.13 4.65
CA PHE A 174 -7.68 -2.37 4.56
C PHE A 174 -8.26 -2.59 3.15
N VAL A 175 -8.92 -1.59 2.57
CA VAL A 175 -9.48 -1.66 1.21
C VAL A 175 -8.37 -1.84 0.16
N VAL A 176 -7.25 -1.14 0.31
CA VAL A 176 -6.07 -1.36 -0.54
C VAL A 176 -5.59 -2.80 -0.43
N GLY A 177 -5.55 -3.36 0.78
CA GLY A 177 -5.22 -4.76 1.03
C GLY A 177 -6.18 -5.73 0.35
N LEU A 178 -7.50 -5.48 0.42
CA LEU A 178 -8.50 -6.30 -0.28
C LEU A 178 -8.25 -6.35 -1.79
N VAL A 179 -8.05 -5.19 -2.41
CA VAL A 179 -7.78 -5.11 -3.87
C VAL A 179 -6.48 -5.83 -4.22
N HIS A 180 -5.44 -5.62 -3.42
CA HIS A 180 -4.13 -6.23 -3.64
C HIS A 180 -4.15 -7.75 -3.49
N GLY A 181 -4.90 -8.25 -2.49
CA GLY A 181 -5.07 -9.69 -2.25
C GLY A 181 -5.76 -10.43 -3.38
N LEU A 182 -6.53 -9.73 -4.23
CA LEU A 182 -7.17 -10.36 -5.40
C LEU A 182 -6.13 -10.90 -6.40
N ALA A 183 -5.06 -10.19 -6.66
CA ALA A 183 -4.06 -10.57 -7.67
C ALA A 183 -3.23 -11.80 -7.23
N GLY A 184 -2.73 -11.83 -5.99
CA GLY A 184 -1.88 -12.90 -5.50
C GLY A 184 -2.62 -14.15 -5.01
N SER A 185 -3.94 -14.07 -4.82
CA SER A 185 -4.73 -15.13 -4.16
C SER A 185 -4.76 -16.46 -4.92
N ALA A 186 -4.83 -16.40 -6.24
CA ALA A 186 -4.89 -17.59 -7.07
C ALA A 186 -3.56 -18.34 -7.10
N ALA A 187 -2.43 -17.62 -7.19
CA ALA A 187 -1.10 -18.23 -7.15
C ALA A 187 -0.86 -18.99 -5.85
N ALA A 188 -1.15 -18.35 -4.70
CA ALA A 188 -1.02 -18.96 -3.39
C ALA A 188 -1.90 -20.22 -3.25
N ALA A 189 -3.17 -20.15 -3.68
CA ALA A 189 -4.09 -21.29 -3.60
C ALA A 189 -3.69 -22.43 -4.52
N LEU A 190 -3.28 -22.17 -5.76
CA LEU A 190 -2.84 -23.17 -6.72
C LEU A 190 -1.53 -23.84 -6.28
N MET A 191 -0.59 -23.09 -5.72
CA MET A 191 0.62 -23.62 -5.15
C MET A 191 0.31 -24.61 -4.02
N VAL A 192 -0.62 -24.27 -3.12
CA VAL A 192 -1.07 -25.15 -2.05
C VAL A 192 -1.72 -26.42 -2.58
N LEU A 193 -2.65 -26.30 -3.54
CA LEU A 193 -3.35 -27.45 -4.13
C LEU A 193 -2.43 -28.41 -4.88
N SER A 194 -1.32 -27.93 -5.44
CA SER A 194 -0.33 -28.80 -6.10
C SER A 194 0.37 -29.76 -5.11
N ILE A 195 0.39 -29.40 -3.83
CA ILE A 195 1.11 -30.11 -2.78
C ILE A 195 0.14 -30.88 -1.86
N ILE A 196 -0.97 -30.25 -1.47
CA ILE A 196 -1.92 -30.78 -0.49
C ILE A 196 -3.24 -31.15 -1.18
N ARG A 197 -3.57 -32.45 -1.15
CA ARG A 197 -4.83 -32.94 -1.73
C ARG A 197 -6.00 -32.93 -0.75
N GLU A 198 -5.72 -32.84 0.54
CA GLU A 198 -6.72 -32.88 1.57
C GLU A 198 -7.21 -31.45 1.89
N PRO A 199 -8.51 -31.14 1.68
CA PRO A 199 -9.02 -29.74 1.75
C PRO A 199 -8.85 -29.09 3.11
N VAL A 200 -8.98 -29.83 4.21
CA VAL A 200 -8.85 -29.27 5.57
C VAL A 200 -7.40 -28.86 5.84
N ALA A 201 -6.44 -29.69 5.46
CA ALA A 201 -5.01 -29.36 5.57
C ALA A 201 -4.63 -28.19 4.66
N ALA A 202 -5.18 -28.12 3.45
CA ALA A 202 -4.97 -26.99 2.51
C ALA A 202 -5.49 -25.67 3.09
N LEU A 203 -6.67 -25.67 3.70
CA LEU A 203 -7.23 -24.49 4.38
C LEU A 203 -6.40 -24.08 5.60
N GLY A 204 -5.93 -25.06 6.39
CA GLY A 204 -5.03 -24.82 7.53
C GLY A 204 -3.71 -24.15 7.09
N TYR A 205 -3.11 -24.65 6.02
CA TYR A 205 -1.93 -24.04 5.42
C TYR A 205 -2.19 -22.60 4.94
N LEU A 206 -3.30 -22.38 4.22
CA LEU A 206 -3.68 -21.07 3.72
C LEU A 206 -3.91 -20.06 4.86
N LEU A 207 -4.48 -20.52 5.99
CA LEU A 207 -4.62 -19.70 7.18
C LEU A 207 -3.27 -19.27 7.76
N LEU A 208 -2.32 -20.21 7.87
CA LEU A 208 -0.97 -19.89 8.37
C LEU A 208 -0.18 -19.01 7.40
N PHE A 209 -0.33 -19.24 6.10
CA PHE A 209 0.19 -18.34 5.08
C PHE A 209 -0.36 -16.91 5.27
N GLY A 210 -1.67 -16.77 5.48
CA GLY A 210 -2.30 -15.48 5.75
C GLY A 210 -1.79 -14.81 7.03
N LEU A 211 -1.63 -15.56 8.12
CA LEU A 211 -1.03 -15.04 9.37
C LEU A 211 0.42 -14.60 9.16
N GLY A 212 1.20 -15.36 8.40
CA GLY A 212 2.55 -15.01 8.00
C GLY A 212 2.58 -13.73 7.15
N THR A 213 1.65 -13.60 6.23
CA THR A 213 1.51 -12.38 5.40
C THR A 213 1.19 -11.15 6.25
N ILE A 214 0.27 -11.24 7.21
CA ILE A 214 -0.02 -10.13 8.15
C ILE A 214 1.22 -9.74 8.94
N ALA A 215 1.92 -10.71 9.52
CA ALA A 215 3.14 -10.46 10.27
C ALA A 215 4.24 -9.85 9.39
N GLY A 216 4.43 -10.37 8.19
CA GLY A 216 5.36 -9.84 7.19
C GLY A 216 5.03 -8.42 6.76
N MET A 217 3.75 -8.11 6.47
CA MET A 217 3.29 -6.78 6.12
C MET A 217 3.54 -5.77 7.24
N MET A 218 3.27 -6.13 8.49
CA MET A 218 3.58 -5.27 9.64
C MET A 218 5.08 -5.01 9.75
N LEU A 219 5.90 -6.06 9.64
CA LEU A 219 7.36 -5.94 9.74
C LEU A 219 7.95 -5.07 8.63
N ILE A 220 7.59 -5.34 7.37
CA ILE A 220 8.04 -4.55 6.21
C ILE A 220 7.59 -3.10 6.34
N THR A 221 6.34 -2.87 6.77
CA THR A 221 5.80 -1.53 6.96
C THR A 221 6.60 -0.76 7.99
N LEU A 222 6.97 -1.38 9.12
CA LEU A 222 7.83 -0.77 10.14
C LEU A 222 9.23 -0.46 9.60
N ILE A 223 9.84 -1.40 8.88
CA ILE A 223 11.19 -1.21 8.30
C ILE A 223 11.18 -0.07 7.30
N LEU A 224 10.20 -0.05 6.39
CA LEU A 224 10.11 0.98 5.34
C LEU A 224 9.71 2.35 5.90
N SER A 225 8.93 2.42 6.96
CA SER A 225 8.53 3.69 7.58
C SER A 225 9.66 4.35 8.38
N ALA A 226 10.58 3.58 8.94
CA ALA A 226 11.65 4.11 9.78
C ALA A 226 12.44 5.27 9.15
N PRO A 227 12.94 5.21 7.90
CA PRO A 227 13.63 6.33 7.27
C PRO A 227 12.71 7.55 7.07
N PHE A 228 11.43 7.37 6.78
CA PHE A 228 10.49 8.48 6.61
C PHE A 228 10.22 9.17 7.95
N VAL A 229 9.95 8.42 9.00
CA VAL A 229 9.71 8.97 10.35
C VAL A 229 10.97 9.68 10.87
N PHE A 230 12.15 9.08 10.72
CA PHE A 230 13.40 9.69 11.16
C PHE A 230 13.73 10.98 10.40
N THR A 231 13.58 10.97 9.08
CA THR A 231 13.94 12.13 8.24
C THR A 231 12.89 13.24 8.30
N ALA A 232 11.65 12.92 8.65
CA ALA A 232 10.60 13.92 8.82
C ALA A 232 10.98 14.96 9.89
N VAL A 233 11.59 14.52 11.00
CA VAL A 233 12.01 15.40 12.10
C VAL A 233 13.39 15.99 11.87
N ASN A 234 14.35 15.18 11.40
CA ASN A 234 15.77 15.56 11.41
C ASN A 234 16.24 16.17 10.08
N LEU A 235 15.62 15.79 8.94
CA LEU A 235 16.09 16.13 7.60
C LEU A 235 14.92 16.43 6.63
N PRO A 236 14.13 17.52 6.83
CA PRO A 236 12.90 17.77 6.08
C PRO A 236 13.08 17.81 4.56
N LYS A 237 14.18 18.44 4.05
CA LYS A 237 14.49 18.47 2.62
C LYS A 237 14.76 17.09 2.03
N PHE A 238 15.41 16.22 2.82
CA PHE A 238 15.69 14.85 2.40
C PHE A 238 14.41 13.99 2.46
N ASN A 239 13.59 14.16 3.48
CA ASN A 239 12.27 13.52 3.59
C ASN A 239 11.41 13.81 2.35
N TRP A 240 11.35 15.07 1.91
CA TRP A 240 10.64 15.44 0.70
C TRP A 240 11.14 14.68 -0.54
N ARG A 241 12.48 14.56 -0.70
CA ARG A 241 13.07 13.79 -1.80
C ARG A 241 12.72 12.31 -1.75
N LEU A 242 12.75 11.71 -0.56
CA LEU A 242 12.34 10.31 -0.35
C LEU A 242 10.87 10.09 -0.75
N ARG A 243 9.98 11.00 -0.39
CA ARG A 243 8.56 10.94 -0.74
C ARG A 243 8.34 11.08 -2.26
N VAL A 244 9.05 12.01 -2.90
CA VAL A 244 9.02 12.13 -4.38
C VAL A 244 9.50 10.85 -5.04
N ALA A 245 10.64 10.32 -4.58
CA ALA A 245 11.21 9.09 -5.12
C ALA A 245 10.24 7.91 -4.96
N SER A 246 9.63 7.73 -3.78
CA SER A 246 8.64 6.70 -3.52
C SER A 246 7.42 6.82 -4.44
N GLY A 247 6.86 8.03 -4.59
CA GLY A 247 5.73 8.27 -5.50
C GLY A 247 6.08 8.01 -6.97
N LEU A 248 7.28 8.40 -7.41
CA LEU A 248 7.76 8.17 -8.76
C LEU A 248 7.98 6.68 -9.04
N VAL A 249 8.60 5.96 -8.10
CA VAL A 249 8.79 4.51 -8.21
C VAL A 249 7.44 3.80 -8.32
N SER A 250 6.47 4.14 -7.48
CA SER A 250 5.13 3.56 -7.54
C SER A 250 4.44 3.84 -8.88
N PHE A 251 4.54 5.06 -9.37
CA PHE A 251 3.96 5.45 -10.65
C PHE A 251 4.57 4.69 -11.82
N VAL A 252 5.90 4.67 -11.92
CA VAL A 252 6.62 4.00 -13.01
C VAL A 252 6.42 2.48 -12.94
N PHE A 253 6.52 1.88 -11.75
CA PHE A 253 6.32 0.44 -11.57
C PHE A 253 4.88 0.05 -11.91
N GLY A 254 3.89 0.84 -11.48
CA GLY A 254 2.50 0.63 -11.85
C GLY A 254 2.26 0.71 -13.37
N LEU A 255 2.90 1.65 -14.08
CA LEU A 255 2.83 1.73 -15.55
C LEU A 255 3.46 0.51 -16.21
N VAL A 256 4.57 0.01 -15.72
CA VAL A 256 5.23 -1.21 -16.23
C VAL A 256 4.30 -2.40 -16.08
N LEU A 257 3.65 -2.56 -14.91
CA LEU A 257 2.67 -3.63 -14.69
C LEU A 257 1.46 -3.49 -15.62
N VAL A 258 0.88 -2.30 -15.72
CA VAL A 258 -0.29 -2.05 -16.60
C VAL A 258 0.05 -2.36 -18.06
N TYR A 259 1.23 -1.97 -18.52
CA TYR A 259 1.67 -2.28 -19.88
C TYR A 259 1.93 -3.79 -20.07
N GLY A 260 2.67 -4.43 -19.17
CA GLY A 260 3.00 -5.85 -19.26
C GLY A 260 1.77 -6.74 -19.19
N ILE A 261 0.86 -6.47 -18.24
CA ILE A 261 -0.34 -7.28 -18.05
C ILE A 261 -1.42 -6.96 -19.11
N GLY A 262 -1.50 -5.71 -19.55
CA GLY A 262 -2.52 -5.26 -20.48
C GLY A 262 -2.21 -5.57 -21.93
N PHE A 263 -1.00 -5.26 -22.38
CA PHE A 263 -0.67 -5.12 -23.81
C PHE A 263 0.47 -6.01 -24.31
N ALA A 264 1.24 -6.66 -23.42
CA ALA A 264 2.26 -7.62 -23.84
C ALA A 264 1.61 -8.90 -24.40
N ASP A 265 2.42 -9.76 -25.03
CA ASP A 265 1.96 -11.01 -25.62
C ASP A 265 1.22 -11.87 -24.57
N GLY A 266 -0.01 -12.27 -24.91
CA GLY A 266 -0.89 -12.98 -23.97
C GLY A 266 -1.59 -12.10 -22.93
N GLY A 267 -1.44 -10.77 -23.00
CA GLY A 267 -2.03 -9.82 -22.06
C GLY A 267 -3.55 -9.69 -22.18
N LEU A 268 -4.14 -8.96 -21.24
CA LEU A 268 -5.59 -8.81 -21.05
C LEU A 268 -6.32 -8.34 -22.30
N PHE A 269 -5.73 -7.42 -23.07
CA PHE A 269 -6.33 -6.81 -24.26
C PHE A 269 -5.88 -7.47 -25.57
N THR A 270 -5.14 -8.58 -25.50
CA THR A 270 -4.74 -9.35 -26.69
C THR A 270 -5.83 -10.33 -27.12
N GLY A 271 -5.75 -10.81 -28.34
CA GLY A 271 -6.74 -11.76 -28.91
C GLY A 271 -6.72 -13.15 -28.25
N ALA A 272 -5.64 -13.52 -27.57
CA ALA A 272 -5.47 -14.81 -26.89
C ALA A 272 -4.80 -14.59 -25.51
N PRO A 273 -5.55 -14.15 -24.50
CA PRO A 273 -5.02 -13.92 -23.18
C PRO A 273 -4.59 -15.25 -22.54
N THR A 274 -3.34 -15.30 -22.07
CA THR A 274 -2.77 -16.40 -21.30
C THR A 274 -2.42 -15.90 -19.91
N TRP A 275 -2.79 -16.65 -18.88
CA TRP A 275 -2.52 -16.26 -17.51
C TRP A 275 -1.80 -17.38 -16.77
N GLU A 276 -0.61 -17.07 -16.31
CA GLU A 276 0.15 -17.92 -15.40
C GLU A 276 0.28 -17.14 -14.09
N PRO A 277 -0.34 -17.60 -12.99
CA PRO A 277 -0.29 -16.91 -11.70
C PRO A 277 1.16 -16.95 -11.16
N HIS A 278 1.67 -15.80 -10.79
CA HIS A 278 3.03 -15.57 -10.29
C HIS A 278 3.10 -15.57 -8.76
#